data_f59cf6fd9d5988d093897375fc7623dd
#
_entry.id   f59cf6fd9d5988d093897375fc7623dd
#
_cell.length_a   1.000
_cell.length_b   1.000
_cell.length_c   1.000
_cell.angle_alpha   90.00
_cell.angle_beta   90.00
_cell.angle_gamma   90.00
#
_symmetry.space_group_name_H-M   'P 1'
#
loop_
_entity.id
_entity.type
_entity.pdbx_description
1 polymer ?
#
loop_
_entity_poly.entity_id
_entity_poly.type
_entity_poly.pdbx_seq_one_letter_code
_entity_poly.pdbx_strand_id
1 'polypeptide(L)'
;MEITRTEKTVGIVLAFVLLLLTLSGSYYFFFILKVNFVQWLVYNACSPSSLVYLLCFMIFLAKRKISYLTFAFLPMYYFGTMGLFTFTWSGANVFAQLSHITMTLNLLWAGYMLHRIEIIKQLHGGCCGVFYSLFLILLL
;
A
#
# COMPACT_ATOMS: atom_id res chain seq x y z
N MET A 1 -2.75 20.21 7.09
CA MET A 1 -1.70 19.24 6.73
C MET A 1 -1.21 19.56 5.32
N GLU A 2 0.02 19.99 5.19
CA GLU A 2 0.58 20.32 3.87
C GLU A 2 1.40 19.13 3.35
N ILE A 3 0.86 18.50 2.31
CA ILE A 3 1.59 17.52 1.50
C ILE A 3 2.25 18.30 0.38
N THR A 4 3.56 18.16 0.21
CA THR A 4 4.26 18.83 -0.88
C THR A 4 3.76 18.32 -2.23
N ARG A 5 3.88 19.17 -3.26
CA ARG A 5 3.48 18.79 -4.62
C ARG A 5 4.20 17.53 -5.10
N THR A 6 5.47 17.41 -4.79
CA THR A 6 6.31 16.26 -5.16
C THR A 6 5.82 14.97 -4.49
N GLU A 7 5.57 14.99 -3.19
CA GLU A 7 5.07 13.82 -2.45
C GLU A 7 3.73 13.33 -2.98
N LYS A 8 2.81 14.27 -3.24
CA LYS A 8 1.52 13.96 -3.85
C LYS A 8 1.68 13.30 -5.22
N THR A 9 2.56 13.85 -6.06
CA THR A 9 2.81 13.31 -7.42
C THR A 9 3.41 11.91 -7.35
N VAL A 10 4.42 11.69 -6.49
CA VAL A 10 5.02 10.35 -6.30
C VAL A 10 3.97 9.34 -5.84
N GLY A 11 3.16 9.68 -4.84
CA GLY A 11 2.10 8.79 -4.36
C GLY A 11 1.07 8.46 -5.45
N ILE A 12 0.66 9.45 -6.26
CA ILE A 12 -0.28 9.23 -7.36
C ILE A 12 0.32 8.32 -8.44
N VAL A 13 1.57 8.53 -8.82
CA VAL A 13 2.24 7.69 -9.82
C VAL A 13 2.36 6.25 -9.34
N LEU A 14 2.80 6.03 -8.10
CA LEU A 14 2.91 4.69 -7.51
C LEU A 14 1.54 4.00 -7.43
N ALA A 15 0.50 4.73 -6.98
CA ALA A 15 -0.86 4.20 -6.91
C ALA A 15 -1.42 3.87 -8.31
N PHE A 16 -1.12 4.69 -9.31
CA PHE A 16 -1.54 4.44 -10.69
C PHE A 16 -0.90 3.18 -11.28
N VAL A 17 0.42 3.00 -11.09
CA VAL A 17 1.12 1.78 -11.51
C VAL A 17 0.55 0.55 -10.80
N LEU A 18 0.30 0.66 -9.49
CA LEU A 18 -0.33 -0.42 -8.72
C LEU A 18 -1.72 -0.76 -9.25
N LEU A 19 -2.53 0.23 -9.59
CA LEU A 19 -3.86 0.03 -10.18
C LEU A 19 -3.78 -0.76 -11.49
N LEU A 20 -2.88 -0.38 -12.41
CA LEU A 20 -2.70 -1.08 -13.68
C LEU A 20 -2.31 -2.54 -13.48
N LEU A 21 -1.35 -2.81 -12.58
CA LEU A 21 -0.92 -4.17 -12.27
C LEU A 21 -2.03 -4.99 -11.62
N THR A 22 -2.81 -4.40 -10.70
CA THR A 22 -3.93 -5.05 -10.02
C THR A 22 -5.05 -5.39 -11.01
N LEU A 23 -5.38 -4.49 -11.92
CA LEU A 23 -6.38 -4.73 -12.96
C LEU A 23 -5.91 -5.81 -13.94
N SER A 24 -4.65 -5.77 -14.38
CA SER A 24 -4.06 -6.78 -15.25
C SER A 24 -4.08 -8.17 -14.60
N GLY A 25 -3.67 -8.27 -13.34
CA GLY A 25 -3.72 -9.51 -12.56
C GLY A 25 -5.15 -10.04 -12.42
N SER A 26 -6.09 -9.17 -12.04
CA SER A 26 -7.51 -9.55 -11.91
C SER A 26 -8.11 -10.00 -13.23
N TYR A 27 -7.79 -9.31 -14.34
CA TYR A 27 -8.19 -9.71 -15.68
C TYR A 27 -7.71 -11.13 -16.02
N TYR A 28 -6.43 -11.44 -15.75
CA TYR A 28 -5.87 -12.77 -15.98
C TYR A 28 -6.65 -13.86 -15.23
N PHE A 29 -6.97 -13.63 -13.94
CA PHE A 29 -7.72 -14.60 -13.13
C PHE A 29 -9.15 -14.81 -13.63
N PHE A 30 -9.89 -13.74 -13.95
CA PHE A 30 -11.29 -13.85 -14.35
C PHE A 30 -11.46 -14.33 -15.79
N PHE A 31 -10.66 -13.84 -16.72
CA PHE A 31 -10.89 -14.09 -18.16
C PHE A 31 -10.01 -15.20 -18.71
N ILE A 32 -8.79 -15.41 -18.23
CA ILE A 32 -7.89 -16.45 -18.71
C ILE A 32 -8.08 -17.73 -17.90
N LEU A 33 -8.00 -17.64 -16.57
CA LEU A 33 -8.15 -18.80 -15.67
C LEU A 33 -9.61 -19.13 -15.36
N LYS A 34 -10.55 -18.23 -15.70
CA LYS A 34 -12.02 -18.40 -15.51
C LYS A 34 -12.40 -18.77 -14.07
N VAL A 35 -11.67 -18.26 -13.08
CA VAL A 35 -11.96 -18.50 -11.67
C VAL A 35 -13.16 -17.67 -11.21
N ASN A 36 -13.93 -18.18 -10.26
CA ASN A 36 -15.02 -17.42 -9.65
C ASN A 36 -14.49 -16.38 -8.64
N PHE A 37 -15.35 -15.48 -8.18
CA PHE A 37 -14.98 -14.39 -7.28
C PHE A 37 -14.34 -14.88 -5.96
N VAL A 38 -14.86 -15.96 -5.38
CA VAL A 38 -14.33 -16.53 -4.12
C VAL A 38 -12.93 -17.12 -4.35
N GLN A 39 -12.75 -17.87 -5.44
CA GLN A 39 -11.45 -18.41 -5.82
C GLN A 39 -10.43 -17.27 -6.07
N TRP A 40 -10.85 -16.19 -6.76
CA TRP A 40 -9.99 -15.03 -6.97
C TRP A 40 -9.55 -14.39 -5.65
N LEU A 41 -10.45 -14.24 -4.67
CA LEU A 41 -10.12 -13.73 -3.34
C LEU A 41 -9.07 -14.60 -2.63
N VAL A 42 -9.19 -15.93 -2.75
CA VAL A 42 -8.30 -16.88 -2.08
C VAL A 42 -6.94 -16.96 -2.79
N TYR A 43 -6.93 -17.07 -4.12
CA TYR A 43 -5.70 -17.28 -4.88
C TYR A 43 -4.93 -15.99 -5.17
N ASN A 44 -5.61 -14.85 -5.13
CA ASN A 44 -5.04 -13.55 -5.45
C ASN A 44 -5.37 -12.50 -4.37
N ALA A 45 -5.15 -12.83 -3.10
CA ALA A 45 -5.44 -11.95 -1.97
C ALA A 45 -4.68 -10.60 -2.03
N CYS A 46 -3.58 -10.53 -2.80
CA CYS A 46 -2.83 -9.30 -3.04
C CYS A 46 -3.67 -8.25 -3.80
N SER A 47 -4.49 -8.68 -4.78
CA SER A 47 -5.30 -7.75 -5.57
C SER A 47 -6.42 -7.08 -4.75
N PRO A 48 -7.22 -7.78 -3.95
CA PRO A 48 -8.16 -7.15 -3.02
C PRO A 48 -7.49 -6.18 -2.04
N SER A 49 -6.33 -6.54 -1.49
CA SER A 49 -5.57 -5.66 -0.59
C SER A 49 -5.11 -4.38 -1.30
N SER A 50 -4.65 -4.49 -2.54
CA SER A 50 -4.28 -3.34 -3.38
C SER A 50 -5.49 -2.45 -3.68
N LEU A 51 -6.67 -3.03 -3.95
CA LEU A 51 -7.89 -2.26 -4.18
C LEU A 51 -8.34 -1.50 -2.92
N VAL A 52 -8.26 -2.12 -1.74
CA VAL A 52 -8.55 -1.45 -0.46
C VAL A 52 -7.57 -0.30 -0.23
N TYR A 53 -6.26 -0.53 -0.48
CA TYR A 53 -5.25 0.52 -0.40
C TYR A 53 -5.59 1.69 -1.33
N LEU A 54 -5.84 1.42 -2.60
CA LEU A 54 -6.14 2.45 -3.61
C LEU A 54 -7.39 3.26 -3.24
N LEU A 55 -8.45 2.60 -2.78
CA LEU A 55 -9.66 3.27 -2.32
C LEU A 55 -9.38 4.21 -1.14
N CYS A 56 -8.71 3.71 -0.10
CA CYS A 56 -8.35 4.50 1.08
C CYS A 56 -7.39 5.64 0.72
N PHE A 57 -6.44 5.41 -0.19
CA PHE A 57 -5.53 6.42 -0.70
C PHE A 57 -6.27 7.54 -1.45
N MET A 58 -7.24 7.22 -2.30
CA MET A 58 -8.07 8.21 -2.98
C MET A 58 -8.89 9.06 -2.00
N ILE A 59 -9.49 8.41 -0.98
CA ILE A 59 -10.22 9.13 0.08
C ILE A 59 -9.25 10.01 0.89
N PHE A 60 -8.04 9.54 1.17
CA PHE A 60 -7.00 10.33 1.83
C PHE A 60 -6.65 11.59 1.03
N LEU A 61 -6.44 11.48 -0.28
CA LEU A 61 -6.15 12.63 -1.16
C LEU A 61 -7.30 13.64 -1.18
N ALA A 62 -8.56 13.16 -1.13
CA ALA A 62 -9.74 14.02 -1.15
C ALA A 62 -9.98 14.71 0.21
N LYS A 63 -9.96 13.94 1.30
CA LYS A 63 -10.34 14.42 2.64
C LYS A 63 -9.17 14.88 3.49
N ARG A 64 -7.95 14.57 3.11
CA ARG A 64 -6.71 14.92 3.81
C ARG A 64 -6.65 14.49 5.30
N LYS A 65 -7.39 13.43 5.66
CA LYS A 65 -7.39 12.85 7.01
C LYS A 65 -6.41 11.67 7.05
N ILE A 66 -5.47 11.72 8.00
CA ILE A 66 -4.41 10.71 8.15
C ILE A 66 -4.95 9.30 8.43
N SER A 67 -6.09 9.20 9.11
CA SER A 67 -6.71 7.91 9.42
C SER A 67 -6.96 7.05 8.18
N TYR A 68 -7.29 7.66 7.04
CA TYR A 68 -7.47 6.89 5.80
C TYR A 68 -6.15 6.33 5.28
N LEU A 69 -5.04 7.05 5.46
CA LEU A 69 -3.72 6.55 5.08
C LEU A 69 -3.28 5.41 6.01
N THR A 70 -3.59 5.49 7.31
CA THR A 70 -3.36 4.41 8.27
C THR A 70 -4.16 3.16 7.90
N PHE A 71 -5.45 3.31 7.54
CA PHE A 71 -6.26 2.19 7.07
C PHE A 71 -5.74 1.61 5.75
N ALA A 72 -5.20 2.44 4.85
CA ALA A 72 -4.58 1.97 3.62
C ALA A 72 -3.31 1.15 3.91
N PHE A 73 -2.52 1.58 4.89
CA PHE A 73 -1.25 0.96 5.24
C PHE A 73 -1.42 -0.49 5.73
N LEU A 74 -2.44 -0.77 6.55
CA LEU A 74 -2.62 -2.06 7.21
C LEU A 74 -2.72 -3.26 6.25
N PRO A 75 -3.64 -3.31 5.27
CA PRO A 75 -3.73 -4.44 4.35
C PRO A 75 -2.50 -4.54 3.45
N MET A 76 -1.89 -3.40 3.12
CA MET A 76 -0.70 -3.35 2.28
C MET A 76 0.56 -3.83 3.02
N TYR A 77 0.61 -3.70 4.35
CA TYR A 77 1.78 -4.09 5.14
C TYR A 77 2.14 -5.56 4.95
N TYR A 78 1.17 -6.46 5.07
CA TYR A 78 1.40 -7.90 4.94
C TYR A 78 1.89 -8.29 3.53
N PHE A 79 1.16 -7.87 2.49
CA PHE A 79 1.48 -8.24 1.11
C PHE A 79 2.62 -7.41 0.51
N GLY A 80 2.76 -6.17 0.93
CA GLY A 80 3.83 -5.28 0.47
C GLY A 80 5.21 -5.72 0.96
N THR A 81 5.32 -6.26 2.18
CA THR A 81 6.60 -6.79 2.69
C THR A 81 7.08 -8.01 1.90
N MET A 82 6.18 -8.78 1.29
CA MET A 82 6.56 -9.89 0.41
C MET A 82 7.41 -9.45 -0.79
N GLY A 83 7.25 -8.22 -1.24
CA GLY A 83 8.04 -7.66 -2.34
C GLY A 83 9.55 -7.62 -2.06
N LEU A 84 9.96 -7.55 -0.79
CA LEU A 84 11.37 -7.60 -0.39
C LEU A 84 12.01 -8.96 -0.67
N PHE A 85 11.21 -10.01 -0.73
CA PHE A 85 11.67 -11.39 -0.91
C PHE A 85 11.43 -11.91 -2.33
N THR A 86 10.85 -11.13 -3.24
CA THR A 86 10.52 -11.58 -4.60
C THR A 86 11.75 -11.99 -5.41
N PHE A 87 12.91 -11.45 -5.11
CA PHE A 87 14.17 -11.80 -5.76
C PHE A 87 14.62 -13.25 -5.49
N THR A 88 14.11 -13.87 -4.42
CA THR A 88 14.40 -15.26 -4.05
C THR A 88 13.41 -16.26 -4.68
N TRP A 89 12.35 -15.79 -5.34
CA TRP A 89 11.33 -16.64 -5.93
C TRP A 89 11.80 -17.20 -7.28
N SER A 90 12.24 -18.43 -7.28
CA SER A 90 12.57 -19.16 -8.51
C SER A 90 11.27 -19.52 -9.27
N GLY A 91 11.21 -19.19 -10.57
CA GLY A 91 10.06 -19.51 -11.42
C GLY A 91 8.83 -18.59 -11.25
N ALA A 92 8.92 -17.54 -10.47
CA ALA A 92 7.84 -16.57 -10.35
C ALA A 92 7.62 -15.79 -11.65
N ASN A 93 6.36 -15.55 -11.99
CA ASN A 93 6.00 -14.71 -13.13
C ASN A 93 6.46 -13.26 -12.87
N VAL A 94 7.10 -12.65 -13.88
CA VAL A 94 7.59 -11.26 -13.84
C VAL A 94 6.48 -10.27 -13.42
N PHE A 95 5.25 -10.47 -13.87
CA PHE A 95 4.12 -9.63 -13.47
C PHE A 95 3.80 -9.73 -11.97
N ALA A 96 3.90 -10.94 -11.40
CA ALA A 96 3.71 -11.13 -9.95
C ALA A 96 4.83 -10.43 -9.16
N GLN A 97 6.08 -10.56 -9.60
CA GLN A 97 7.22 -9.87 -8.98
C GLN A 97 7.04 -8.35 -9.04
N LEU A 98 6.71 -7.79 -10.21
CA LEU A 98 6.47 -6.36 -10.39
C LEU A 98 5.32 -5.85 -9.51
N SER A 99 4.24 -6.62 -9.38
CA SER A 99 3.12 -6.28 -8.50
C SER A 99 3.57 -6.16 -7.05
N HIS A 100 4.31 -7.14 -6.52
CA HIS A 100 4.78 -7.11 -5.14
C HIS A 100 5.83 -6.02 -4.91
N ILE A 101 6.75 -5.76 -5.83
CA ILE A 101 7.70 -4.64 -5.75
C ILE A 101 6.93 -3.31 -5.70
N THR A 102 5.93 -3.14 -6.57
CA THR A 102 5.11 -1.92 -6.59
C THR A 102 4.30 -1.75 -5.30
N MET A 103 3.78 -2.84 -4.72
CA MET A 103 3.13 -2.82 -3.40
C MET A 103 4.12 -2.38 -2.31
N THR A 104 5.35 -2.89 -2.32
CA THR A 104 6.41 -2.47 -1.39
C THR A 104 6.70 -0.98 -1.52
N LEU A 105 6.84 -0.45 -2.73
CA LEU A 105 7.08 0.98 -2.95
C LEU A 105 5.93 1.86 -2.44
N ASN A 106 4.67 1.44 -2.66
CA ASN A 106 3.51 2.11 -2.10
C ASN A 106 3.48 2.05 -0.57
N LEU A 107 3.85 0.90 0.02
CA LEU A 107 3.97 0.72 1.47
C LEU A 107 5.03 1.66 2.06
N LEU A 108 6.22 1.73 1.45
CA LEU A 108 7.30 2.62 1.89
C LEU A 108 6.89 4.08 1.80
N TRP A 109 6.24 4.48 0.70
CA TRP A 109 5.71 5.83 0.56
C TRP A 109 4.67 6.17 1.63
N ALA A 110 3.70 5.27 1.86
CA ALA A 110 2.67 5.47 2.89
C ALA A 110 3.28 5.53 4.30
N GLY A 111 4.24 4.65 4.61
CA GLY A 111 4.98 4.66 5.88
C GLY A 111 5.78 5.95 6.08
N TYR A 112 6.48 6.42 5.05
CA TYR A 112 7.17 7.70 5.08
C TYR A 112 6.20 8.86 5.38
N MET A 113 5.05 8.90 4.70
CA MET A 113 4.05 9.94 4.92
C MET A 113 3.45 9.90 6.32
N LEU A 114 3.16 8.71 6.84
CA LEU A 114 2.67 8.53 8.21
C LEU A 114 3.70 9.03 9.23
N HIS A 115 4.94 8.60 9.11
CA HIS A 115 6.03 9.02 9.99
C HIS A 115 6.25 10.54 9.97
N ARG A 116 6.33 11.13 8.77
CA ARG A 116 6.52 12.59 8.64
C ARG A 116 5.38 13.40 9.25
N ILE A 117 4.13 12.98 9.03
CA ILE A 117 2.97 13.70 9.56
C ILE A 117 2.92 13.62 11.09
N GLU A 118 3.33 12.50 11.67
CA GLU A 118 3.39 12.35 13.13
C GLU A 118 4.49 13.18 13.76
N ILE A 119 5.68 13.22 13.17
CA ILE A 119 6.75 14.11 13.63
C ILE A 119 6.28 15.56 13.64
N ILE A 120 5.58 16.01 12.59
CA ILE A 120 5.04 17.37 12.52
C ILE A 120 4.02 17.60 13.61
N LYS A 121 3.16 16.62 13.92
CA LYS A 121 2.19 16.72 15.03
C LYS A 121 2.86 16.76 16.40
N GLN A 122 3.91 15.98 16.61
CA GLN A 122 4.71 16.00 17.85
C GLN A 122 5.39 17.34 18.08
N LEU A 123 5.87 17.99 17.03
CA LEU A 123 6.44 19.34 17.10
C LEU A 123 5.41 20.42 17.42
N HIS A 124 4.13 20.22 17.11
CA HIS A 124 3.05 21.19 17.32
C HIS A 124 2.17 20.92 18.54
N GLY A 125 2.25 19.76 19.17
CA GLY A 125 1.38 19.40 20.29
C GLY A 125 1.86 18.15 21.01
N GLY A 126 2.77 18.33 21.96
CA GLY A 126 3.23 17.23 22.80
C GLY A 126 2.08 16.49 23.47
N CYS A 127 2.03 15.21 23.30
CA CYS A 127 1.52 14.15 24.17
C CYS A 127 0.93 12.90 23.49
N CYS A 128 0.59 12.91 22.20
CA CYS A 128 0.00 11.72 21.56
C CYS A 128 0.96 10.83 20.76
N GLY A 129 2.23 11.22 20.65
CA GLY A 129 3.22 10.54 19.78
C GLY A 129 3.84 9.27 20.36
N VAL A 130 3.76 9.04 21.66
CA VAL A 130 4.44 7.91 22.32
C VAL A 130 3.83 6.56 21.92
N PHE A 131 2.52 6.49 21.68
CA PHE A 131 1.86 5.23 21.31
C PHE A 131 2.21 4.73 19.91
N TYR A 132 2.47 5.62 18.97
CA TYR A 132 2.77 5.23 17.58
C TYR A 132 4.24 4.85 17.40
N SER A 133 5.15 5.52 18.10
CA SER A 133 6.57 5.15 18.12
C SER A 133 6.76 3.76 18.73
N LEU A 134 5.99 3.41 19.74
CA LEU A 134 5.99 2.06 20.34
C LEU A 134 5.45 1.00 19.37
N PHE A 135 4.43 1.32 18.57
CA PHE A 135 3.88 0.42 17.56
C PHE A 135 4.87 0.17 16.40
N LEU A 136 5.60 1.19 15.98
CA LEU A 136 6.64 1.06 14.95
C LEU A 136 7.86 0.27 15.44
N ILE A 137 8.27 0.44 16.70
CA ILE A 137 9.37 -0.31 17.33
C ILE A 137 9.00 -1.78 17.55
N LEU A 138 7.72 -2.08 17.79
CA LEU A 138 7.22 -3.46 17.95
C LEU A 138 7.06 -4.20 16.61
N LEU A 139 7.11 -3.48 15.48
CA LEU A 139 7.00 -4.02 14.12
C LEU A 139 8.35 -4.14 13.38
N LEU A 140 9.44 -3.68 13.98
CA LEU A 140 10.83 -3.86 13.53
C LEU A 140 11.51 -4.98 14.31
#